data_ee5772876597a84b1ed9b6a0141fb426
#
_entry.id   ee5772876597a84b1ed9b6a0141fb426
#
_cell.length_a   1.000
_cell.length_b   1.000
_cell.length_c   1.000
_cell.angle_alpha   90.00
_cell.angle_beta   90.00
_cell.angle_gamma   90.00
#
_symmetry.space_group_name_H-M   'P 1'
#
loop_
_entity.id
_entity.type
_entity.pdbx_description
1 polymer ?
#
loop_
_entity_poly.entity_id
_entity_poly.type
_entity_poly.pdbx_seq_one_letter_code
_entity_poly.pdbx_strand_id
1 'polypeptide(L)'
;MRTVVLLLLPVVLIGSSIPLVNQEHCVGLFMTDRGPLLIAQEDDSKEILLMFLNETFEPLRIVRLAHVRPDRINDATMFDDKLILVGYSSSRPSQRSIYVCVIDLDGKVLKQKLLNFSGAATWAEALLLDEEGIYLAGGYNTLKKSWFDAFLLRLDWNFEVVWSRTTGGLSDDWFHRVKFIDSRLLCVGSTESKTKGKADVLIVLYDKKGRKIFETSFGGPDWDKAVDALEFNNRIFVLGWTNSYTPHRSGLLLEMSLGGRIIKEHLLDLGSDFSPAGIVAIENRLLVYGVVWNRETRFDPVMLVIDKDASLHNKNIIPLPNDQTVRGVVLWAGQILIYGESDNPVTGKDVYVLAFDIESIL
;
A
#
# COMPACT_ATOMS: atom_id res chain seq x y z
N MET A 1 34.52 15.50 28.44
CA MET A 1 33.29 16.15 27.93
C MET A 1 33.41 16.25 26.41
N ARG A 2 32.75 15.37 25.67
CA ARG A 2 32.62 15.49 24.22
C ARG A 2 31.27 16.10 23.96
N THR A 3 31.26 17.33 23.48
CA THR A 3 30.06 18.06 23.03
C THR A 3 29.55 17.37 21.78
N VAL A 4 28.40 16.70 21.87
CA VAL A 4 27.66 16.23 20.71
C VAL A 4 26.96 17.45 20.12
N VAL A 5 27.48 17.95 19.01
CA VAL A 5 26.80 18.96 18.22
C VAL A 5 25.72 18.22 17.42
N LEU A 6 24.49 18.33 17.88
CA LEU A 6 23.30 17.94 17.08
C LEU A 6 23.20 18.97 15.96
N LEU A 7 23.68 18.64 14.78
CA LEU A 7 23.36 19.38 13.56
C LEU A 7 21.88 19.13 13.24
N LEU A 8 21.03 20.01 13.71
CA LEU A 8 19.68 20.20 13.16
C LEU A 8 19.83 20.74 11.73
N LEU A 9 19.87 19.84 10.76
CA LEU A 9 19.68 20.23 9.36
C LEU A 9 18.26 20.84 9.24
N PRO A 10 18.12 21.95 8.51
CA PRO A 10 16.81 22.54 8.30
C PRO A 10 15.98 21.58 7.43
N VAL A 11 15.15 20.77 8.07
CA VAL A 11 14.06 20.07 7.40
C VAL A 11 13.09 21.17 7.00
N VAL A 12 13.08 21.54 5.72
CA VAL A 12 12.04 22.42 5.18
C VAL A 12 10.76 21.58 5.12
N LEU A 13 10.01 21.58 6.21
CA LEU A 13 8.66 21.05 6.28
C LEU A 13 7.76 21.97 5.46
N ILE A 14 7.58 21.68 4.17
CA ILE A 14 6.46 22.17 3.41
C ILE A 14 5.39 21.10 3.53
N GLY A 15 4.48 21.25 4.47
CA GLY A 15 3.39 20.30 4.68
C GLY A 15 2.16 21.01 5.17
N SER A 16 1.03 20.76 4.55
CA SER A 16 -0.28 21.13 5.06
C SER A 16 -1.02 19.86 5.46
N SER A 17 -1.56 19.85 6.70
CA SER A 17 -2.71 18.99 6.99
C SER A 17 -3.92 19.65 6.35
N ILE A 18 -4.68 18.88 5.58
CA ILE A 18 -5.93 19.33 4.98
C ILE A 18 -7.03 18.94 5.99
N PRO A 19 -7.50 19.89 6.83
CA PRO A 19 -8.60 19.61 7.75
C PRO A 19 -9.87 19.45 6.94
N LEU A 20 -10.38 18.25 6.89
CA LEU A 20 -11.68 17.93 6.31
C LEU A 20 -12.64 17.64 7.47
N VAL A 21 -13.93 17.94 7.28
CA VAL A 21 -14.94 17.97 8.35
C VAL A 21 -15.38 16.56 8.79
N ASN A 22 -14.97 15.50 8.08
CA ASN A 22 -15.37 14.11 8.30
C ASN A 22 -14.16 13.18 8.36
N GLN A 23 -14.35 11.96 8.87
CA GLN A 23 -13.31 10.94 8.84
C GLN A 23 -13.04 10.53 7.39
N GLU A 24 -11.79 10.68 6.92
CA GLU A 24 -11.40 10.31 5.57
C GLU A 24 -10.37 9.19 5.57
N HIS A 25 -10.45 8.40 4.50
CA HIS A 25 -9.46 7.39 4.16
C HIS A 25 -8.66 7.85 2.93
N CYS A 26 -7.35 8.02 3.10
CA CYS A 26 -6.46 8.37 2.01
C CYS A 26 -6.26 7.16 1.08
N VAL A 27 -6.50 7.36 -0.23
CA VAL A 27 -6.38 6.30 -1.24
C VAL A 27 -5.08 6.41 -2.02
N GLY A 28 -4.72 7.60 -2.50
CA GLY A 28 -3.52 7.79 -3.30
C GLY A 28 -3.22 9.25 -3.63
N LEU A 29 -1.95 9.51 -3.95
CA LEU A 29 -1.45 10.79 -4.44
C LEU A 29 -0.87 10.60 -5.84
N PHE A 30 -1.27 11.43 -6.80
CA PHE A 30 -0.87 11.36 -8.20
C PHE A 30 -0.37 12.71 -8.69
N MET A 31 0.64 12.70 -9.55
CA MET A 31 1.07 13.88 -10.27
C MET A 31 0.37 13.95 -11.61
N THR A 32 -0.35 15.02 -11.86
CA THR A 32 -1.10 15.26 -13.10
C THR A 32 -0.57 16.52 -13.80
N ASP A 33 -0.99 16.75 -15.01
CA ASP A 33 -0.76 18.02 -15.75
C ASP A 33 -1.43 19.24 -15.08
N ARG A 34 -2.41 18.97 -14.19
CA ARG A 34 -3.12 19.98 -13.39
C ARG A 34 -2.52 20.15 -11.98
N GLY A 35 -1.36 19.54 -11.70
CA GLY A 35 -0.70 19.54 -10.39
C GLY A 35 -0.98 18.26 -9.58
N PRO A 36 -0.58 18.24 -8.30
CA PRO A 36 -0.80 17.09 -7.42
C PRO A 36 -2.29 16.84 -7.18
N LEU A 37 -2.70 15.58 -7.28
CA LEU A 37 -4.06 15.12 -7.05
C LEU A 37 -4.07 14.08 -5.93
N LEU A 38 -4.66 14.41 -4.80
CA LEU A 38 -4.90 13.50 -3.70
C LEU A 38 -6.31 12.92 -3.79
N ILE A 39 -6.42 11.61 -3.65
CA ILE A 39 -7.69 10.89 -3.61
C ILE A 39 -7.94 10.42 -2.19
N ALA A 40 -9.12 10.73 -1.67
CA ALA A 40 -9.60 10.24 -0.40
C ALA A 40 -11.04 9.73 -0.51
N GLN A 41 -11.48 8.97 0.48
CA GLN A 41 -12.86 8.53 0.63
C GLN A 41 -13.35 8.88 2.02
N GLU A 42 -14.50 9.53 2.13
CA GLU A 42 -15.16 9.82 3.41
C GLU A 42 -15.72 8.53 4.02
N ASP A 43 -15.43 8.26 5.29
CA ASP A 43 -15.86 7.04 5.96
C ASP A 43 -17.39 6.99 6.17
N ASP A 44 -18.04 8.11 6.44
CA ASP A 44 -19.47 8.18 6.71
C ASP A 44 -20.32 8.21 5.44
N SER A 45 -20.06 9.14 4.54
CA SER A 45 -20.83 9.32 3.30
C SER A 45 -20.47 8.33 2.21
N LYS A 46 -19.29 7.70 2.32
CA LYS A 46 -18.65 6.85 1.29
C LYS A 46 -18.33 7.60 -0.02
N GLU A 47 -18.41 8.92 -0.02
CA GLU A 47 -18.08 9.73 -1.19
C GLU A 47 -16.58 9.70 -1.44
N ILE A 48 -16.21 9.70 -2.72
CA ILE A 48 -14.83 9.81 -3.15
C ILE A 48 -14.52 11.28 -3.40
N LEU A 49 -13.38 11.75 -2.90
CA LEU A 49 -12.89 13.11 -3.03
C LEU A 49 -11.69 13.14 -3.97
N LEU A 50 -11.73 13.98 -4.99
CA LEU A 50 -10.59 14.33 -5.81
C LEU A 50 -10.13 15.73 -5.38
N MET A 51 -8.98 15.82 -4.72
CA MET A 51 -8.43 17.06 -4.19
C MET A 51 -7.23 17.49 -5.03
N PHE A 52 -7.42 18.50 -5.88
CA PHE A 52 -6.35 19.14 -6.61
C PHE A 52 -5.61 20.09 -5.68
N LEU A 53 -4.30 19.96 -5.59
CA LEU A 53 -3.46 20.70 -4.66
C LEU A 53 -2.57 21.70 -5.42
N ASN A 54 -2.18 22.78 -4.74
CA ASN A 54 -1.15 23.70 -5.22
C ASN A 54 0.27 23.15 -4.95
N GLU A 55 1.30 23.93 -5.26
CA GLU A 55 2.71 23.58 -5.06
C GLU A 55 3.11 23.45 -3.57
N THR A 56 2.29 24.01 -2.65
CA THR A 56 2.45 23.86 -1.19
C THR A 56 1.53 22.78 -0.61
N PHE A 57 0.91 21.96 -1.48
CA PHE A 57 -0.01 20.87 -1.15
C PHE A 57 -1.29 21.30 -0.42
N GLU A 58 -1.72 22.57 -0.60
CA GLU A 58 -3.00 23.05 -0.12
C GLU A 58 -4.09 22.83 -1.17
N PRO A 59 -5.35 22.54 -0.76
CA PRO A 59 -6.44 22.30 -1.70
C PRO A 59 -6.78 23.53 -2.52
N LEU A 60 -6.69 23.43 -3.85
CA LEU A 60 -7.19 24.41 -4.80
C LEU A 60 -8.65 24.13 -5.21
N ARG A 61 -8.97 22.86 -5.39
CA ARG A 61 -10.27 22.40 -5.86
C ARG A 61 -10.56 21.01 -5.29
N ILE A 62 -11.78 20.81 -4.81
CA ILE A 62 -12.27 19.49 -4.38
C ILE A 62 -13.48 19.12 -5.23
N VAL A 63 -13.41 17.94 -5.87
CA VAL A 63 -14.51 17.33 -6.60
C VAL A 63 -15.04 16.17 -5.79
N ARG A 64 -16.34 16.21 -5.43
CA ARG A 64 -17.02 15.15 -4.69
C ARG A 64 -17.81 14.25 -5.63
N LEU A 65 -17.59 12.95 -5.56
CA LEU A 65 -18.27 11.96 -6.38
C LEU A 65 -19.49 11.40 -5.64
N ALA A 66 -20.54 12.17 -5.50
CA ALA A 66 -21.72 11.85 -4.69
C ALA A 66 -22.51 10.59 -5.15
N HIS A 67 -22.31 10.14 -6.40
CA HIS A 67 -22.99 8.97 -6.97
C HIS A 67 -22.11 7.73 -7.05
N VAL A 68 -20.89 7.81 -6.55
CA VAL A 68 -19.93 6.71 -6.52
C VAL A 68 -19.64 6.43 -5.05
N ARG A 69 -20.31 5.46 -4.49
CA ARG A 69 -20.28 5.17 -3.06
C ARG A 69 -20.00 3.68 -2.80
N PRO A 70 -18.81 3.17 -3.17
CA PRO A 70 -18.39 1.86 -2.71
C PRO A 70 -18.20 1.89 -1.18
N ASP A 71 -18.30 0.75 -0.53
CA ASP A 71 -18.02 0.71 0.92
C ASP A 71 -16.58 1.10 1.22
N ARG A 72 -15.65 0.70 0.35
CA ARG A 72 -14.22 1.06 0.46
C ARG A 72 -13.52 1.06 -0.89
N ILE A 73 -12.67 2.05 -1.10
CA ILE A 73 -11.61 2.04 -2.11
C ILE A 73 -10.31 1.68 -1.41
N ASN A 74 -9.66 0.62 -1.88
CA ASN A 74 -8.42 0.10 -1.31
C ASN A 74 -7.18 0.54 -2.09
N ASP A 75 -7.32 0.70 -3.41
CA ASP A 75 -6.20 1.08 -4.27
C ASP A 75 -6.68 1.88 -5.48
N ALA A 76 -5.79 2.72 -6.01
CA ALA A 76 -6.01 3.53 -7.18
C ALA A 76 -4.75 3.63 -8.03
N THR A 77 -4.93 3.81 -9.33
CA THR A 77 -3.83 4.15 -10.23
C THR A 77 -4.31 5.05 -11.35
N MET A 78 -3.37 5.69 -12.02
CA MET A 78 -3.64 6.58 -13.15
C MET A 78 -3.17 5.94 -14.46
N PHE A 79 -3.99 6.04 -15.50
CA PHE A 79 -3.69 5.58 -16.84
C PHE A 79 -4.37 6.50 -17.87
N ASP A 80 -3.59 7.09 -18.77
CA ASP A 80 -4.11 8.01 -19.81
C ASP A 80 -5.06 9.10 -19.26
N ASP A 81 -4.61 9.87 -18.26
CA ASP A 81 -5.38 10.92 -17.59
C ASP A 81 -6.73 10.48 -17.00
N LYS A 82 -6.86 9.17 -16.72
CA LYS A 82 -8.01 8.58 -16.05
C LYS A 82 -7.55 7.90 -14.77
N LEU A 83 -8.41 7.93 -13.78
CA LEU A 83 -8.21 7.23 -12.54
C LEU A 83 -8.97 5.90 -12.57
N ILE A 84 -8.29 4.84 -12.21
CA ILE A 84 -8.87 3.51 -12.02
C ILE A 84 -8.84 3.23 -10.54
N LEU A 85 -10.00 3.02 -9.96
CA LEU A 85 -10.22 2.80 -8.54
C LEU A 85 -10.71 1.38 -8.32
N VAL A 86 -10.20 0.71 -7.30
CA VAL A 86 -10.66 -0.62 -6.91
C VAL A 86 -10.87 -0.73 -5.40
N GLY A 87 -11.77 -1.62 -5.02
CA GLY A 87 -12.09 -1.89 -3.63
C GLY A 87 -13.25 -2.87 -3.54
N TYR A 88 -14.22 -2.59 -2.69
CA TYR A 88 -15.41 -3.42 -2.58
C TYR A 88 -16.68 -2.62 -2.30
N SER A 89 -17.81 -3.24 -2.64
CA SER A 89 -19.14 -2.81 -2.24
C SER A 89 -19.94 -4.01 -1.76
N SER A 90 -20.78 -3.82 -0.73
CA SER A 90 -21.55 -4.87 -0.08
C SER A 90 -23.04 -4.65 -0.32
N SER A 91 -23.71 -5.64 -0.89
CA SER A 91 -25.17 -5.67 -0.90
C SER A 91 -25.74 -6.14 0.45
N ARG A 92 -24.94 -6.92 1.21
CA ARG A 92 -25.19 -7.42 2.56
C ARG A 92 -23.84 -7.59 3.28
N PRO A 93 -23.77 -7.60 4.62
CA PRO A 93 -22.50 -7.74 5.36
C PRO A 93 -21.64 -8.95 4.98
N SER A 94 -22.28 -10.05 4.53
CA SER A 94 -21.60 -11.28 4.09
C SER A 94 -21.38 -11.39 2.59
N GLN A 95 -21.77 -10.39 1.80
CA GLN A 95 -21.70 -10.42 0.33
C GLN A 95 -20.97 -9.16 -0.17
N ARG A 96 -19.65 -9.22 -0.16
CA ARG A 96 -18.80 -8.21 -0.77
C ARG A 96 -18.55 -8.56 -2.23
N SER A 97 -18.60 -7.57 -3.08
CA SER A 97 -18.21 -7.67 -4.49
C SER A 97 -17.08 -6.70 -4.76
N ILE A 98 -16.13 -7.07 -5.60
CA ILE A 98 -15.10 -6.15 -6.07
C ILE A 98 -15.79 -4.99 -6.77
N TYR A 99 -15.47 -3.78 -6.38
CA TYR A 99 -15.85 -2.56 -7.08
C TYR A 99 -14.68 -2.10 -7.94
N VAL A 100 -14.93 -1.89 -9.24
CA VAL A 100 -13.97 -1.32 -10.20
C VAL A 100 -14.63 -0.14 -10.87
N CYS A 101 -13.91 1.00 -10.92
CA CYS A 101 -14.41 2.22 -11.52
C CYS A 101 -13.32 2.94 -12.28
N VAL A 102 -13.66 3.50 -13.45
CA VAL A 102 -12.82 4.45 -14.20
C VAL A 102 -13.51 5.79 -14.20
N ILE A 103 -12.78 6.82 -13.80
CA ILE A 103 -13.24 8.20 -13.77
C ILE A 103 -12.23 9.09 -14.49
N ASP A 104 -12.69 10.19 -15.07
CA ASP A 104 -11.80 11.24 -15.57
C ASP A 104 -11.40 12.21 -14.43
N LEU A 105 -10.48 13.12 -14.72
CA LEU A 105 -9.99 14.09 -13.74
C LEU A 105 -11.02 15.19 -13.38
N ASP A 106 -12.16 15.25 -14.07
CA ASP A 106 -13.29 16.12 -13.72
C ASP A 106 -14.32 15.40 -12.83
N GLY A 107 -14.07 14.13 -12.50
CA GLY A 107 -14.91 13.31 -11.63
C GLY A 107 -16.08 12.63 -12.34
N LYS A 108 -16.10 12.64 -13.68
CA LYS A 108 -17.12 11.91 -14.44
C LYS A 108 -16.80 10.42 -14.45
N VAL A 109 -17.76 9.60 -14.03
CA VAL A 109 -17.67 8.15 -14.15
C VAL A 109 -17.76 7.75 -15.62
N LEU A 110 -16.68 7.17 -16.13
CA LEU A 110 -16.60 6.67 -17.50
C LEU A 110 -17.07 5.22 -17.58
N LYS A 111 -16.76 4.44 -16.54
CA LYS A 111 -17.13 3.02 -16.44
C LYS A 111 -17.08 2.56 -14.99
N GLN A 112 -18.00 1.69 -14.62
CA GLN A 112 -17.98 1.00 -13.32
C GLN A 112 -18.60 -0.39 -13.43
N LYS A 113 -18.13 -1.31 -12.57
CA LYS A 113 -18.66 -2.68 -12.48
C LYS A 113 -18.49 -3.26 -11.08
N LEU A 114 -19.47 -4.07 -10.67
CA LEU A 114 -19.36 -4.96 -9.53
C LEU A 114 -19.04 -6.36 -10.02
N LEU A 115 -17.99 -6.96 -9.48
CA LEU A 115 -17.54 -8.31 -9.84
C LEU A 115 -17.58 -9.21 -8.61
N ASN A 116 -18.26 -10.33 -8.73
CA ASN A 116 -18.27 -11.38 -7.72
C ASN A 116 -18.20 -12.73 -8.41
N PHE A 117 -17.05 -13.39 -8.31
CA PHE A 117 -16.81 -14.69 -8.92
C PHE A 117 -16.94 -15.86 -7.94
N SER A 118 -17.13 -15.59 -6.65
CA SER A 118 -17.18 -16.60 -5.59
C SER A 118 -18.60 -16.89 -5.09
N GLY A 119 -19.54 -15.98 -5.35
CA GLY A 119 -20.90 -16.06 -4.83
C GLY A 119 -21.05 -15.65 -3.35
N ALA A 120 -19.94 -15.39 -2.64
CA ALA A 120 -19.95 -14.89 -1.26
C ALA A 120 -19.20 -13.56 -1.16
N ALA A 121 -18.13 -13.45 -0.38
CA ALA A 121 -17.35 -12.22 -0.28
C ALA A 121 -16.09 -12.27 -1.15
N THR A 122 -15.88 -11.20 -1.92
CA THR A 122 -14.69 -10.98 -2.73
C THR A 122 -14.33 -9.50 -2.67
N TRP A 123 -13.07 -9.17 -2.39
CA TRP A 123 -12.61 -7.77 -2.39
C TRP A 123 -11.19 -7.67 -2.96
N ALA A 124 -10.92 -6.61 -3.72
CA ALA A 124 -9.59 -6.29 -4.20
C ALA A 124 -8.87 -5.39 -3.20
N GLU A 125 -7.61 -5.74 -2.88
CA GLU A 125 -6.69 -4.95 -2.05
C GLU A 125 -5.71 -4.15 -2.91
N ALA A 126 -5.36 -4.69 -4.08
CA ALA A 126 -4.36 -4.12 -4.95
C ALA A 126 -4.75 -4.21 -6.41
N LEU A 127 -4.24 -3.25 -7.16
CA LEU A 127 -4.46 -3.10 -8.58
C LEU A 127 -3.13 -2.86 -9.29
N LEU A 128 -2.98 -3.47 -10.48
CA LEU A 128 -1.85 -3.28 -11.38
C LEU A 128 -2.36 -3.25 -12.82
N LEU A 129 -1.75 -2.45 -13.68
CA LEU A 129 -2.17 -2.28 -15.07
C LEU A 129 -1.03 -2.61 -16.03
N ASP A 130 -1.39 -3.10 -17.21
CA ASP A 130 -0.56 -3.04 -18.41
C ASP A 130 -1.42 -2.73 -19.64
N GLU A 131 -0.81 -2.73 -20.83
CA GLU A 131 -1.51 -2.46 -22.09
C GLU A 131 -2.65 -3.47 -22.36
N GLU A 132 -2.57 -4.67 -21.79
CA GLU A 132 -3.52 -5.74 -22.02
C GLU A 132 -4.70 -5.74 -21.03
N GLY A 133 -4.66 -4.95 -19.94
CA GLY A 133 -5.75 -4.86 -18.97
C GLY A 133 -5.34 -4.64 -17.52
N ILE A 134 -6.20 -5.12 -16.64
CA ILE A 134 -6.17 -4.85 -15.20
C ILE A 134 -5.92 -6.14 -14.44
N TYR A 135 -4.97 -6.13 -13.53
CA TYR A 135 -4.73 -7.22 -12.58
C TYR A 135 -5.19 -6.78 -11.20
N LEU A 136 -6.01 -7.60 -10.54
CA LEU A 136 -6.53 -7.37 -9.21
C LEU A 136 -6.08 -8.50 -8.28
N ALA A 137 -5.59 -8.14 -7.10
CA ALA A 137 -5.22 -9.10 -6.07
C ALA A 137 -5.99 -8.80 -4.77
N GLY A 138 -6.28 -9.83 -3.98
CA GLY A 138 -7.02 -9.66 -2.73
C GLY A 138 -7.42 -10.98 -2.11
N GLY A 139 -8.59 -10.99 -1.46
CA GLY A 139 -9.16 -12.14 -0.78
C GLY A 139 -10.58 -12.46 -1.24
N TYR A 140 -10.94 -13.73 -1.19
CA TYR A 140 -12.30 -14.18 -1.45
C TYR A 140 -12.64 -15.38 -0.57
N ASN A 141 -13.92 -15.56 -0.29
CA ASN A 141 -14.42 -16.80 0.25
C ASN A 141 -15.56 -17.36 -0.61
N THR A 142 -15.99 -18.56 -0.31
CA THR A 142 -17.15 -19.19 -0.93
C THR A 142 -18.21 -19.50 0.12
N LEU A 143 -19.45 -19.67 -0.28
CA LEU A 143 -20.53 -20.08 0.64
C LEU A 143 -20.27 -21.41 1.36
N LYS A 144 -19.28 -22.19 0.90
CA LYS A 144 -18.91 -23.49 1.47
C LYS A 144 -17.73 -23.41 2.44
N LYS A 145 -17.01 -22.28 2.48
CA LYS A 145 -15.83 -22.07 3.32
C LYS A 145 -16.08 -20.91 4.28
N SER A 146 -15.63 -21.05 5.51
CA SER A 146 -15.68 -19.95 6.52
C SER A 146 -14.42 -19.08 6.49
N TRP A 147 -13.38 -19.47 5.74
CA TRP A 147 -12.12 -18.76 5.60
C TRP A 147 -11.95 -18.19 4.20
N PHE A 148 -10.97 -17.31 4.05
CA PHE A 148 -10.64 -16.63 2.81
C PHE A 148 -9.44 -17.28 2.14
N ASP A 149 -9.48 -17.36 0.80
CA ASP A 149 -8.32 -17.71 -0.02
C ASP A 149 -7.85 -16.44 -0.77
N ALA A 150 -6.56 -16.34 -1.03
CA ALA A 150 -5.99 -15.28 -1.87
C ALA A 150 -6.36 -15.49 -3.34
N PHE A 151 -6.58 -14.40 -4.08
CA PHE A 151 -6.80 -14.47 -5.53
C PHE A 151 -5.93 -13.47 -6.30
N LEU A 152 -5.64 -13.85 -7.55
CA LEU A 152 -5.16 -12.96 -8.60
C LEU A 152 -6.12 -13.07 -9.78
N LEU A 153 -6.66 -11.94 -10.25
CA LEU A 153 -7.65 -11.84 -11.31
C LEU A 153 -7.13 -10.93 -12.41
N ARG A 154 -7.27 -11.34 -13.67
CA ARG A 154 -7.04 -10.48 -14.82
C ARG A 154 -8.36 -10.12 -15.48
N LEU A 155 -8.57 -8.83 -15.70
CA LEU A 155 -9.67 -8.27 -16.49
C LEU A 155 -9.12 -7.67 -17.78
N ASP A 156 -9.91 -7.72 -18.84
CA ASP A 156 -9.69 -6.85 -19.99
C ASP A 156 -10.18 -5.42 -19.70
N TRP A 157 -9.95 -4.50 -20.64
CA TRP A 157 -10.41 -3.11 -20.53
C TRP A 157 -11.94 -2.95 -20.56
N ASN A 158 -12.69 -4.02 -20.86
CA ASN A 158 -14.14 -4.08 -20.72
C ASN A 158 -14.61 -4.54 -19.35
N PHE A 159 -13.66 -4.82 -18.42
CA PHE A 159 -13.91 -5.41 -17.11
C PHE A 159 -14.49 -6.83 -17.20
N GLU A 160 -14.24 -7.55 -18.32
CA GLU A 160 -14.54 -8.95 -18.41
C GLU A 160 -13.39 -9.79 -17.90
N VAL A 161 -13.71 -10.87 -17.19
CA VAL A 161 -12.71 -11.76 -16.60
C VAL A 161 -12.00 -12.54 -17.69
N VAL A 162 -10.70 -12.32 -17.86
CA VAL A 162 -9.85 -13.08 -18.78
C VAL A 162 -9.44 -14.39 -18.13
N TRP A 163 -8.95 -14.33 -16.89
CA TRP A 163 -8.64 -15.49 -16.06
C TRP A 163 -8.62 -15.09 -14.57
N SER A 164 -8.76 -16.10 -13.71
CA SER A 164 -8.55 -15.98 -12.26
C SER A 164 -7.65 -17.11 -11.75
N ARG A 165 -6.90 -16.83 -10.70
CA ARG A 165 -6.10 -17.81 -9.96
C ARG A 165 -6.33 -17.61 -8.48
N THR A 166 -6.32 -18.73 -7.76
CA THR A 166 -6.52 -18.73 -6.32
C THR A 166 -5.41 -19.53 -5.65
N THR A 167 -5.04 -19.13 -4.46
CA THR A 167 -4.11 -19.86 -3.61
C THR A 167 -4.57 -19.74 -2.15
N GLY A 168 -4.42 -20.81 -1.39
CA GLY A 168 -4.87 -20.86 -0.02
C GLY A 168 -4.93 -22.30 0.49
N GLY A 169 -5.68 -22.52 1.56
CA GLY A 169 -5.81 -23.81 2.19
C GLY A 169 -6.99 -23.94 3.15
N LEU A 170 -6.75 -24.24 4.42
CA LEU A 170 -7.79 -24.49 5.44
C LEU A 170 -7.91 -23.35 6.46
N SER A 171 -7.29 -22.21 6.21
CA SER A 171 -7.38 -20.98 7.01
C SER A 171 -7.32 -19.77 6.10
N ASP A 172 -7.19 -18.55 6.68
CA ASP A 172 -7.24 -17.31 5.93
C ASP A 172 -5.94 -17.04 5.16
N ASP A 173 -6.08 -16.75 3.87
CA ASP A 173 -4.99 -16.38 2.96
C ASP A 173 -5.44 -15.19 2.12
N TRP A 174 -4.58 -14.19 1.92
CA TRP A 174 -4.88 -13.08 1.00
C TRP A 174 -3.62 -12.40 0.47
N PHE A 175 -3.76 -11.76 -0.70
CA PHE A 175 -2.74 -10.89 -1.25
C PHE A 175 -3.02 -9.43 -0.89
N HIS A 176 -1.96 -8.73 -0.45
CA HIS A 176 -1.97 -7.31 -0.13
C HIS A 176 -1.48 -6.44 -1.29
N ARG A 177 -0.55 -6.98 -2.10
CA ARG A 177 0.02 -6.27 -3.26
C ARG A 177 0.23 -7.20 -4.44
N VAL A 178 0.21 -6.60 -5.64
CA VAL A 178 0.66 -7.21 -6.89
C VAL A 178 1.59 -6.23 -7.61
N LYS A 179 2.73 -6.72 -8.09
CA LYS A 179 3.77 -5.92 -8.78
C LYS A 179 4.28 -6.64 -10.00
N PHE A 180 4.78 -5.88 -10.98
CA PHE A 180 5.56 -6.47 -12.06
C PHE A 180 7.01 -6.71 -11.60
N ILE A 181 7.49 -7.91 -11.86
CA ILE A 181 8.88 -8.33 -11.68
C ILE A 181 9.31 -9.00 -12.98
N ASP A 182 10.21 -8.38 -13.75
CA ASP A 182 10.65 -8.91 -15.04
C ASP A 182 9.47 -9.42 -15.91
N SER A 183 8.48 -8.55 -16.13
CA SER A 183 7.24 -8.83 -16.89
C SER A 183 6.36 -9.97 -16.33
N ARG A 184 6.60 -10.42 -15.09
CA ARG A 184 5.81 -11.41 -14.36
C ARG A 184 5.06 -10.73 -13.21
N LEU A 185 4.07 -11.41 -12.65
CA LEU A 185 3.17 -10.90 -11.62
C LEU A 185 3.59 -11.48 -10.25
N LEU A 186 4.22 -10.67 -9.41
CA LEU A 186 4.52 -11.03 -8.03
C LEU A 186 3.37 -10.58 -7.15
N CYS A 187 2.72 -11.53 -6.48
CA CYS A 187 1.73 -11.29 -5.45
C CYS A 187 2.36 -11.55 -4.08
N VAL A 188 2.18 -10.61 -3.15
CA VAL A 188 2.64 -10.74 -1.77
C VAL A 188 1.52 -10.47 -0.79
N GLY A 189 1.54 -11.15 0.36
CA GLY A 189 0.49 -11.03 1.36
C GLY A 189 0.76 -11.88 2.59
N SER A 190 -0.27 -12.55 3.09
CA SER A 190 -0.17 -13.43 4.26
C SER A 190 -0.93 -14.74 4.09
N THR A 191 -0.45 -15.77 4.75
CA THR A 191 -1.06 -17.11 4.81
C THR A 191 -1.16 -17.60 6.25
N GLU A 192 -2.34 -18.05 6.63
CA GLU A 192 -2.57 -18.81 7.85
C GLU A 192 -2.65 -20.31 7.56
N SER A 193 -2.76 -20.70 6.29
CA SER A 193 -2.82 -22.09 5.85
C SER A 193 -1.47 -22.77 5.74
N LYS A 194 -0.40 -22.01 5.53
CA LYS A 194 0.97 -22.50 5.28
C LYS A 194 1.96 -21.80 6.21
N THR A 195 1.63 -21.81 7.49
CA THR A 195 2.36 -21.08 8.52
C THR A 195 3.10 -22.00 9.46
N LYS A 196 4.14 -21.48 10.10
CA LYS A 196 4.82 -22.06 11.26
C LYS A 196 4.28 -21.53 12.59
N GLY A 197 3.39 -20.55 12.54
CA GLY A 197 2.82 -19.87 13.68
C GLY A 197 1.37 -19.47 13.46
N LYS A 198 1.10 -18.17 13.63
CA LYS A 198 -0.24 -17.60 13.41
C LYS A 198 -0.47 -17.26 11.93
N ALA A 199 0.42 -16.49 11.34
CA ALA A 199 0.41 -16.19 9.90
C ALA A 199 1.83 -15.95 9.41
N ASP A 200 2.15 -16.39 8.21
CA ASP A 200 3.42 -16.17 7.55
C ASP A 200 3.26 -15.28 6.32
N VAL A 201 4.34 -14.60 5.91
CA VAL A 201 4.45 -13.94 4.61
C VAL A 201 4.15 -14.94 3.50
N LEU A 202 3.25 -14.59 2.59
CA LEU A 202 2.93 -15.35 1.38
C LEU A 202 3.52 -14.65 0.15
N ILE A 203 4.25 -15.38 -0.68
CA ILE A 203 4.89 -14.86 -1.90
C ILE A 203 4.58 -15.82 -3.05
N VAL A 204 3.93 -15.31 -4.10
CA VAL A 204 3.59 -16.12 -5.28
C VAL A 204 3.95 -15.36 -6.56
N LEU A 205 4.69 -15.99 -7.45
CA LEU A 205 5.01 -15.44 -8.76
C LEU A 205 4.22 -16.18 -9.84
N TYR A 206 3.55 -15.41 -10.71
CA TYR A 206 2.82 -15.89 -11.87
C TYR A 206 3.40 -15.31 -13.17
N ASP A 207 3.28 -16.02 -14.27
CA ASP A 207 3.41 -15.41 -15.60
C ASP A 207 2.14 -14.61 -15.97
N LYS A 208 2.19 -13.82 -17.06
CA LYS A 208 1.04 -13.01 -17.50
C LYS A 208 -0.16 -13.85 -17.96
N LYS A 209 0.02 -15.17 -18.19
CA LYS A 209 -1.07 -16.12 -18.49
C LYS A 209 -1.68 -16.72 -17.23
N GLY A 210 -1.20 -16.29 -16.04
CA GLY A 210 -1.65 -16.77 -14.76
C GLY A 210 -1.11 -18.14 -14.37
N ARG A 211 -0.08 -18.66 -15.04
CA ARG A 211 0.59 -19.89 -14.62
C ARG A 211 1.51 -19.59 -13.45
N LYS A 212 1.33 -20.28 -12.32
CA LYS A 212 2.18 -20.16 -11.15
C LYS A 212 3.61 -20.66 -11.46
N ILE A 213 4.60 -19.82 -11.19
CA ILE A 213 6.02 -20.12 -11.37
C ILE A 213 6.60 -20.65 -10.07
N PHE A 214 6.37 -19.94 -8.97
CA PHE A 214 6.70 -20.43 -7.63
C PHE A 214 5.70 -19.90 -6.59
N GLU A 215 5.68 -20.56 -5.46
CA GLU A 215 5.00 -20.14 -4.24
C GLU A 215 5.90 -20.47 -3.06
N THR A 216 6.05 -19.52 -2.13
CA THR A 216 6.81 -19.72 -0.89
C THR A 216 6.17 -18.94 0.24
N SER A 217 6.41 -19.35 1.47
CA SER A 217 6.05 -18.63 2.69
C SER A 217 7.27 -18.46 3.58
N PHE A 218 7.25 -17.40 4.39
CA PHE A 218 8.31 -17.11 5.35
C PHE A 218 7.73 -16.50 6.61
N GLY A 219 8.12 -17.02 7.76
CA GLY A 219 7.71 -16.49 9.06
C GLY A 219 8.22 -17.32 10.22
N GLY A 220 7.78 -16.94 11.40
CA GLY A 220 8.11 -17.57 12.67
C GLY A 220 6.86 -17.97 13.48
N PRO A 221 6.93 -17.98 14.83
CA PRO A 221 5.83 -18.49 15.66
C PRO A 221 4.64 -17.56 15.82
N ASP A 222 4.74 -16.28 15.41
CA ASP A 222 3.68 -15.29 15.57
C ASP A 222 3.21 -14.77 14.21
N TRP A 223 2.73 -13.53 14.13
CA TRP A 223 2.21 -12.89 12.92
C TRP A 223 3.34 -12.31 12.07
N ASP A 224 3.42 -12.71 10.82
CA ASP A 224 4.33 -12.22 9.81
C ASP A 224 3.55 -11.93 8.53
N LYS A 225 3.59 -10.70 8.01
CA LYS A 225 2.80 -10.31 6.85
C LYS A 225 3.61 -9.45 5.89
N ALA A 226 3.53 -9.73 4.59
CA ALA A 226 4.07 -8.85 3.58
C ALA A 226 3.13 -7.66 3.33
N VAL A 227 3.73 -6.50 3.05
CA VAL A 227 3.00 -5.25 2.74
C VAL A 227 3.29 -4.74 1.33
N ASP A 228 4.51 -4.94 0.83
CA ASP A 228 4.92 -4.48 -0.50
C ASP A 228 6.11 -5.29 -1.03
N ALA A 229 6.42 -5.12 -2.32
CA ALA A 229 7.59 -5.74 -2.95
C ALA A 229 8.05 -4.94 -4.16
N LEU A 230 9.32 -5.09 -4.53
CA LEU A 230 9.87 -4.55 -5.78
C LEU A 230 11.04 -5.38 -6.28
N GLU A 231 11.40 -5.15 -7.55
CA GLU A 231 12.65 -5.60 -8.12
C GLU A 231 13.70 -4.49 -8.00
N PHE A 232 14.87 -4.86 -7.50
CA PHE A 232 16.00 -3.96 -7.40
C PHE A 232 17.31 -4.73 -7.58
N ASN A 233 18.19 -4.25 -8.48
CA ASN A 233 19.48 -4.88 -8.75
C ASN A 233 19.40 -6.40 -9.03
N ASN A 234 18.45 -6.81 -9.88
CA ASN A 234 18.23 -8.20 -10.27
C ASN A 234 17.90 -9.13 -9.07
N ARG A 235 17.25 -8.57 -8.05
CA ARG A 235 16.73 -9.25 -6.86
C ARG A 235 15.29 -8.82 -6.62
N ILE A 236 14.53 -9.68 -5.98
CA ILE A 236 13.22 -9.33 -5.42
C ILE A 236 13.44 -8.96 -3.96
N PHE A 237 12.93 -7.80 -3.57
CA PHE A 237 12.81 -7.40 -2.18
C PHE A 237 11.34 -7.44 -1.78
N VAL A 238 11.03 -8.21 -0.73
CA VAL A 238 9.68 -8.27 -0.14
C VAL A 238 9.74 -7.64 1.23
N LEU A 239 8.98 -6.56 1.39
CA LEU A 239 8.84 -5.85 2.67
C LEU A 239 7.61 -6.37 3.41
N GLY A 240 7.78 -6.61 4.67
CA GLY A 240 6.72 -7.00 5.59
C GLY A 240 6.96 -6.50 7.00
N TRP A 241 6.14 -6.96 7.91
CA TRP A 241 6.35 -6.80 9.34
C TRP A 241 6.24 -8.16 10.04
N THR A 242 6.87 -8.25 11.21
CA THR A 242 6.97 -9.47 12.02
C THR A 242 6.77 -9.16 13.50
N ASN A 243 6.07 -10.07 14.19
CA ASN A 243 6.03 -10.15 15.64
C ASN A 243 6.79 -11.39 16.17
N SER A 244 7.45 -12.12 15.27
CA SER A 244 8.06 -13.42 15.61
C SER A 244 9.46 -13.33 16.19
N TYR A 245 10.18 -12.23 15.96
CA TYR A 245 11.63 -12.17 16.23
C TYR A 245 12.04 -11.14 17.27
N THR A 246 11.13 -10.24 17.65
CA THR A 246 11.35 -9.19 18.68
C THR A 246 10.14 -9.10 19.61
N PRO A 247 10.29 -8.48 20.81
CA PRO A 247 9.18 -8.26 21.73
C PRO A 247 8.11 -7.28 21.22
N HIS A 248 8.41 -6.55 20.15
CA HIS A 248 7.55 -5.57 19.50
C HIS A 248 7.49 -5.86 17.99
N ARG A 249 6.60 -5.18 17.27
CA ARG A 249 6.54 -5.31 15.81
C ARG A 249 7.78 -4.69 15.18
N SER A 250 8.43 -5.43 14.29
CA SER A 250 9.58 -4.98 13.51
C SER A 250 9.31 -5.12 12.02
N GLY A 251 10.02 -4.34 11.21
CA GLY A 251 10.03 -4.55 9.77
C GLY A 251 10.80 -5.82 9.41
N LEU A 252 10.35 -6.50 8.38
CA LEU A 252 11.00 -7.67 7.79
C LEU A 252 11.25 -7.39 6.31
N LEU A 253 12.52 -7.43 5.90
CA LEU A 253 12.90 -7.27 4.49
C LEU A 253 13.54 -8.56 4.00
N LEU A 254 12.90 -9.26 3.08
CA LEU A 254 13.41 -10.49 2.47
C LEU A 254 14.07 -10.14 1.14
N GLU A 255 15.33 -10.54 0.98
CA GLU A 255 16.05 -10.52 -0.30
C GLU A 255 15.91 -11.89 -0.97
N MET A 256 15.45 -11.92 -2.21
CA MET A 256 15.20 -13.15 -2.96
C MET A 256 15.82 -13.10 -4.35
N SER A 257 16.16 -14.27 -4.89
CA SER A 257 16.47 -14.41 -6.31
C SER A 257 15.19 -14.28 -7.15
N LEU A 258 15.33 -13.92 -8.44
CA LEU A 258 14.20 -13.91 -9.39
C LEU A 258 13.54 -15.30 -9.58
N GLY A 259 14.21 -16.37 -9.16
CA GLY A 259 13.68 -17.75 -9.14
C GLY A 259 12.93 -18.11 -7.84
N GLY A 260 12.75 -17.19 -6.91
CA GLY A 260 11.96 -17.42 -5.68
C GLY A 260 12.72 -17.97 -4.49
N ARG A 261 14.06 -18.14 -4.57
CA ARG A 261 14.86 -18.56 -3.41
C ARG A 261 15.14 -17.36 -2.50
N ILE A 262 14.77 -17.44 -1.23
CA ILE A 262 15.18 -16.46 -0.20
C ILE A 262 16.70 -16.57 -0.03
N ILE A 263 17.39 -15.45 -0.20
CA ILE A 263 18.84 -15.32 -0.10
C ILE A 263 19.23 -14.85 1.28
N LYS A 264 18.50 -13.83 1.77
CA LYS A 264 18.78 -13.21 3.06
C LYS A 264 17.50 -12.60 3.64
N GLU A 265 17.44 -12.58 4.95
CA GLU A 265 16.43 -11.90 5.76
C GLU A 265 17.08 -10.77 6.54
N HIS A 266 16.42 -9.62 6.58
CA HIS A 266 16.88 -8.45 7.32
C HIS A 266 15.77 -8.00 8.25
N LEU A 267 16.08 -7.93 9.54
CA LEU A 267 15.17 -7.40 10.54
C LEU A 267 15.40 -5.90 10.67
N LEU A 268 14.38 -5.12 10.40
CA LEU A 268 14.37 -3.66 10.57
C LEU A 268 13.78 -3.34 11.94
N ASP A 269 14.61 -3.54 12.98
CA ASP A 269 14.24 -3.28 14.37
C ASP A 269 14.57 -1.84 14.76
N LEU A 270 13.55 -1.08 15.13
CA LEU A 270 13.69 0.32 15.54
C LEU A 270 13.63 0.52 17.06
N GLY A 271 13.58 -0.57 17.85
CA GLY A 271 13.47 -0.54 19.31
C GLY A 271 12.05 -0.27 19.82
N SER A 272 11.07 -0.18 18.94
CA SER A 272 9.64 0.00 19.23
C SER A 272 8.79 -0.49 18.07
N ASP A 273 7.46 -0.53 18.23
CA ASP A 273 6.57 -0.99 17.16
C ASP A 273 6.78 -0.19 15.88
N PHE A 274 7.23 -0.87 14.83
CA PHE A 274 7.39 -0.35 13.49
C PHE A 274 6.44 -1.07 12.53
N SER A 275 5.59 -0.30 11.87
CA SER A 275 4.66 -0.79 10.84
C SER A 275 5.07 -0.21 9.48
N PRO A 276 5.85 -0.95 8.68
CA PRO A 276 6.17 -0.54 7.31
C PRO A 276 4.89 -0.50 6.45
N ALA A 277 4.82 0.49 5.55
CA ALA A 277 3.72 0.69 4.62
C ALA A 277 4.11 0.40 3.17
N GLY A 278 5.38 0.59 2.81
CA GLY A 278 5.85 0.29 1.47
C GLY A 278 7.35 0.52 1.28
N ILE A 279 7.80 0.18 0.07
CA ILE A 279 9.20 0.27 -0.35
C ILE A 279 9.28 0.80 -1.78
N VAL A 280 10.19 1.73 -2.03
CA VAL A 280 10.50 2.24 -3.37
C VAL A 280 12.01 2.28 -3.60
N ALA A 281 12.43 2.17 -4.85
CA ALA A 281 13.82 2.37 -5.23
C ALA A 281 14.07 3.85 -5.49
N ILE A 282 15.16 4.39 -4.92
CA ILE A 282 15.64 5.74 -5.19
C ILE A 282 17.13 5.63 -5.52
N GLU A 283 17.51 5.97 -6.75
CA GLU A 283 18.87 5.82 -7.25
C GLU A 283 19.41 4.39 -7.02
N ASN A 284 20.46 4.25 -6.22
CA ASN A 284 21.07 2.97 -5.88
C ASN A 284 20.70 2.46 -4.49
N ARG A 285 19.60 2.96 -3.92
CA ARG A 285 19.11 2.64 -2.57
C ARG A 285 17.64 2.28 -2.57
N LEU A 286 17.21 1.71 -1.47
CA LEU A 286 15.81 1.45 -1.17
C LEU A 286 15.34 2.44 -0.10
N LEU A 287 14.17 3.01 -0.29
CA LEU A 287 13.47 3.78 0.73
C LEU A 287 12.31 2.92 1.26
N VAL A 288 12.41 2.51 2.51
CA VAL A 288 11.31 1.88 3.25
C VAL A 288 10.62 2.97 4.05
N TYR A 289 9.29 3.02 3.98
CA TYR A 289 8.50 4.01 4.70
C TYR A 289 7.38 3.34 5.49
N GLY A 290 6.91 4.01 6.54
CA GLY A 290 5.86 3.52 7.41
C GLY A 290 5.68 4.41 8.63
N VAL A 291 5.22 3.81 9.74
CA VAL A 291 5.08 4.51 11.03
C VAL A 291 5.78 3.74 12.13
N VAL A 292 6.38 4.48 13.06
CA VAL A 292 7.04 3.95 14.25
C VAL A 292 6.39 4.51 15.51
N TRP A 293 6.19 3.65 16.50
CA TRP A 293 5.60 4.08 17.76
C TRP A 293 6.58 4.89 18.59
N ASN A 294 6.11 6.04 19.09
CA ASN A 294 6.82 6.98 19.95
C ASN A 294 5.95 7.28 21.18
N ARG A 295 6.56 7.32 22.34
CA ARG A 295 5.84 7.52 23.61
C ARG A 295 5.15 8.89 23.71
N GLU A 296 5.68 9.92 23.07
CA GLU A 296 5.19 11.30 23.17
C GLU A 296 4.17 11.63 22.10
N THR A 297 4.41 11.19 20.86
CA THR A 297 3.63 11.53 19.67
C THR A 297 2.80 10.36 19.12
N ARG A 298 2.94 9.15 19.71
CA ARG A 298 2.32 7.90 19.31
C ARG A 298 2.92 7.35 18.02
N PHE A 299 2.18 7.20 16.92
CA PHE A 299 2.72 6.70 15.66
C PHE A 299 3.18 7.83 14.75
N ASP A 300 4.48 7.94 14.55
CA ASP A 300 5.12 8.95 13.69
C ASP A 300 5.52 8.35 12.34
N PRO A 301 5.40 9.11 11.22
CA PRO A 301 5.98 8.71 9.96
C PRO A 301 7.49 8.50 10.07
N VAL A 302 7.98 7.46 9.42
CA VAL A 302 9.41 7.15 9.37
C VAL A 302 9.82 6.75 7.96
N MET A 303 11.01 7.21 7.56
CA MET A 303 11.72 6.81 6.35
C MET A 303 13.04 6.15 6.73
N LEU A 304 13.30 4.96 6.18
CA LEU A 304 14.54 4.22 6.31
C LEU A 304 15.21 4.14 4.95
N VAL A 305 16.42 4.67 4.85
CA VAL A 305 17.24 4.53 3.65
C VAL A 305 18.09 3.27 3.82
N ILE A 306 17.97 2.35 2.89
CA ILE A 306 18.63 1.04 2.90
C ILE A 306 19.60 0.99 1.71
N ASP A 307 20.85 0.68 1.97
CA ASP A 307 21.85 0.49 0.93
C ASP A 307 21.63 -0.81 0.14
N LYS A 308 22.30 -0.96 -0.99
CA LYS A 308 22.19 -2.11 -1.89
C LYS A 308 22.51 -3.47 -1.24
N ASP A 309 23.25 -3.50 -0.14
CA ASP A 309 23.54 -4.68 0.67
C ASP A 309 22.51 -4.93 1.77
N ALA A 310 21.43 -4.15 1.74
CA ALA A 310 20.33 -4.13 2.71
C ALA A 310 20.75 -3.70 4.14
N SER A 311 21.86 -2.96 4.27
CA SER A 311 22.21 -2.28 5.52
C SER A 311 21.43 -0.96 5.67
N LEU A 312 21.06 -0.62 6.91
CA LEU A 312 20.43 0.66 7.20
C LEU A 312 21.46 1.79 7.06
N HIS A 313 21.23 2.69 6.08
CA HIS A 313 22.07 3.86 5.83
C HIS A 313 21.64 5.06 6.69
N ASN A 314 20.34 5.38 6.65
CA ASN A 314 19.76 6.52 7.33
C ASN A 314 18.37 6.22 7.88
N LYS A 315 17.98 6.92 8.95
CA LYS A 315 16.67 6.82 9.58
C LYS A 315 16.14 8.21 9.89
N ASN A 316 15.02 8.58 9.30
CA ASN A 316 14.34 9.84 9.50
C ASN A 316 12.97 9.59 10.11
N ILE A 317 12.77 9.97 11.37
CA ILE A 317 11.48 9.97 12.06
C ILE A 317 10.95 11.40 12.03
N ILE A 318 9.66 11.55 11.70
CA ILE A 318 9.00 12.84 11.55
C ILE A 318 7.95 12.96 12.67
N PRO A 319 8.32 13.54 13.84
CA PRO A 319 7.38 13.68 14.94
C PRO A 319 6.25 14.62 14.56
N LEU A 320 5.03 14.11 14.57
CA LEU A 320 3.81 14.87 14.29
C LEU A 320 2.84 14.71 15.46
N PRO A 321 1.99 15.70 15.74
CA PRO A 321 0.92 15.53 16.73
C PRO A 321 -0.07 14.48 16.26
N ASN A 322 -0.61 13.69 17.20
CA ASN A 322 -1.59 12.63 17.00
C ASN A 322 -1.02 11.33 16.39
N ASP A 323 -1.90 10.35 16.17
CA ASP A 323 -1.55 9.12 15.49
C ASP A 323 -1.52 9.33 13.98
N GLN A 324 -0.45 8.86 13.36
CA GLN A 324 -0.27 8.93 11.91
C GLN A 324 -0.39 7.55 11.28
N THR A 325 -0.85 7.53 10.03
CA THR A 325 -0.64 6.41 9.11
C THR A 325 0.06 6.93 7.86
N VAL A 326 0.91 6.12 7.25
CA VAL A 326 1.51 6.40 5.94
C VAL A 326 0.86 5.49 4.93
N ARG A 327 0.32 6.07 3.86
CA ARG A 327 -0.32 5.32 2.76
C ARG A 327 0.60 5.12 1.58
N GLY A 328 1.47 6.08 1.33
CA GLY A 328 2.39 5.96 0.23
C GLY A 328 3.43 7.07 0.15
N VAL A 329 4.30 6.89 -0.83
CA VAL A 329 5.35 7.83 -1.21
C VAL A 329 5.28 8.05 -2.71
N VAL A 330 5.44 9.30 -3.14
CA VAL A 330 5.61 9.69 -4.54
C VAL A 330 6.93 10.43 -4.69
N LEU A 331 7.71 10.08 -5.71
CA LEU A 331 8.92 10.80 -6.09
C LEU A 331 8.56 11.82 -7.17
N TRP A 332 8.78 13.09 -6.91
CA TRP A 332 8.42 14.16 -7.84
C TRP A 332 9.36 15.35 -7.72
N ALA A 333 9.86 15.81 -8.87
CA ALA A 333 10.67 17.04 -9.00
C ALA A 333 11.83 17.14 -7.98
N GLY A 334 12.54 16.03 -7.71
CA GLY A 334 13.63 15.99 -6.73
C GLY A 334 13.16 15.90 -5.28
N GLN A 335 11.87 15.68 -5.04
CA GLN A 335 11.28 15.55 -3.72
C GLN A 335 10.72 14.14 -3.47
N ILE A 336 10.68 13.78 -2.19
CA ILE A 336 9.95 12.64 -1.64
C ILE A 336 8.67 13.22 -1.01
N LEU A 337 7.52 12.85 -1.56
CA LEU A 337 6.22 13.21 -1.02
C LEU A 337 5.66 12.03 -0.24
N ILE A 338 5.53 12.14 1.09
CA ILE A 338 4.84 11.18 1.95
C ILE A 338 3.41 11.66 2.13
N TYR A 339 2.44 10.76 1.97
CA TYR A 339 1.04 11.05 2.23
C TYR A 339 0.38 9.98 3.09
N GLY A 340 -0.64 10.38 3.83
CA GLY A 340 -1.34 9.50 4.75
C GLY A 340 -2.46 10.17 5.51
N GLU A 341 -2.79 9.64 6.67
CA GLU A 341 -3.87 10.07 7.54
C GLU A 341 -3.32 10.42 8.92
N SER A 342 -3.94 11.41 9.57
CA SER A 342 -3.68 11.82 10.95
C SER A 342 -4.97 11.74 11.76
N ASP A 343 -4.95 11.03 12.89
CA ASP A 343 -6.09 10.99 13.82
C ASP A 343 -6.14 12.27 14.65
N ASN A 344 -6.94 13.24 14.21
CA ASN A 344 -7.14 14.51 14.89
C ASN A 344 -8.32 14.41 15.87
N PRO A 345 -8.14 14.68 17.18
CA PRO A 345 -9.22 14.54 18.17
C PRO A 345 -10.37 15.53 18.00
N VAL A 346 -10.20 16.58 17.18
CA VAL A 346 -11.22 17.62 16.94
C VAL A 346 -11.97 17.39 15.63
N THR A 347 -11.23 17.09 14.55
CA THR A 347 -11.77 16.95 13.19
C THR A 347 -12.00 15.50 12.78
N GLY A 348 -11.46 14.54 13.54
CA GLY A 348 -11.44 13.14 13.18
C GLY A 348 -10.17 12.79 12.41
N LYS A 349 -10.29 12.02 11.32
CA LYS A 349 -9.14 11.71 10.46
C LYS A 349 -8.97 12.79 9.40
N ASP A 350 -7.81 13.40 9.39
CA ASP A 350 -7.38 14.35 8.35
C ASP A 350 -6.40 13.63 7.41
N VAL A 351 -6.32 14.05 6.15
CA VAL A 351 -5.27 13.61 5.22
C VAL A 351 -4.11 14.61 5.23
N TYR A 352 -2.89 14.13 5.02
CA TYR A 352 -1.70 14.97 4.96
C TYR A 352 -0.79 14.63 3.78
N VAL A 353 -0.01 15.61 3.34
CA VAL A 353 1.11 15.45 2.41
C VAL A 353 2.32 16.20 3.00
N LEU A 354 3.45 15.53 3.08
CA LEU A 354 4.74 16.11 3.52
C LEU A 354 5.75 15.97 2.40
N ALA A 355 6.50 17.03 2.12
CA ALA A 355 7.53 17.05 1.10
C ALA A 355 8.93 17.19 1.71
N PHE A 356 9.87 16.43 1.19
CA PHE A 356 11.28 16.43 1.60
C PHE A 356 12.17 16.39 0.37
N ASP A 357 13.25 17.17 0.37
CA ASP A 357 14.25 17.07 -0.68
C ASP A 357 14.95 15.71 -0.61
N ILE A 358 15.09 15.04 -1.74
CA ILE A 358 15.72 13.71 -1.83
C ILE A 358 17.14 13.74 -1.24
N GLU A 359 17.94 14.78 -1.56
CA GLU A 359 19.32 14.93 -1.07
C GLU A 359 19.38 15.05 0.46
N SER A 360 18.34 15.54 1.12
CA SER A 360 18.30 15.67 2.58
C SER A 360 17.98 14.35 3.29
N ILE A 361 17.43 13.38 2.56
CA ILE A 361 17.01 12.08 3.09
C ILE A 361 18.04 10.99 2.79
N LEU A 362 18.64 11.00 1.59
CA LEU A 362 19.67 10.05 1.17
C LEU A 362 21.02 10.31 1.79
#